data_08583544e84db80c5f40b828636caf65
#
_entry.id   08583544e84db80c5f40b828636caf65
#
_cell.length_a   1.000
_cell.length_b   1.000
_cell.length_c   1.000
_cell.angle_alpha   90.00
_cell.angle_beta   90.00
_cell.angle_gamma   90.00
#
_symmetry.space_group_name_H-M   'P 1'
#
loop_
_entity.id
_entity.type
_entity.pdbx_description
1 polymer ?
#
loop_
_entity_poly.entity_id
_entity_poly.type
_entity_poly.pdbx_seq_one_letter_code
_entity_poly.pdbx_strand_id
1 'polypeptide(L)'
;MIFPFLFTKEIKDLWVQQNFTRLKNYFAAYPFVKGEFGFYEITEPGAVAAKDFPHNLGFQPADIILMHNLNNVTLTWHYTDFTTTNIRYTLGGATTIRFLLGRYAE
;
A
#
# COMPACT_ATOMS: atom_id res chain seq x y z
N MET A 1 -3.51 10.07 24.08
CA MET A 1 -4.71 9.25 24.21
C MET A 1 -4.36 7.88 24.75
N ILE A 2 -5.09 7.44 25.72
CA ILE A 2 -4.87 6.14 26.31
C ILE A 2 -5.87 5.16 25.73
N PHE A 3 -5.37 4.02 25.35
CA PHE A 3 -6.20 2.95 24.89
C PHE A 3 -6.23 1.88 25.96
N PRO A 4 -7.38 1.63 26.57
CA PRO A 4 -7.50 0.55 27.53
C PRO A 4 -7.59 -0.77 26.81
N PHE A 5 -6.48 -1.22 26.30
CA PHE A 5 -6.47 -2.42 25.51
C PHE A 5 -6.52 -3.65 26.41
N LEU A 6 -7.70 -4.17 26.54
CA LEU A 6 -7.88 -5.49 27.08
C LEU A 6 -8.04 -6.43 25.90
N PHE A 7 -7.02 -7.18 25.63
CA PHE A 7 -7.03 -7.99 24.44
C PHE A 7 -7.44 -9.42 24.74
N THR A 8 -8.68 -9.71 24.48
CA THR A 8 -9.07 -11.08 24.18
C THR A 8 -8.63 -11.41 22.76
N LYS A 9 -8.69 -12.67 22.38
CA LYS A 9 -8.29 -13.08 21.05
C LYS A 9 -9.12 -12.41 19.96
N GLU A 10 -10.44 -12.33 20.16
CA GLU A 10 -11.34 -11.70 19.19
C GLU A 10 -11.07 -10.21 19.06
N ILE A 11 -10.76 -9.58 20.16
CA ILE A 11 -10.43 -8.15 20.18
C ILE A 11 -9.13 -7.90 19.44
N LYS A 12 -8.16 -8.81 19.53
CA LYS A 12 -6.90 -8.66 18.79
C LYS A 12 -7.11 -8.66 17.29
N ASP A 13 -7.92 -9.56 16.77
CA ASP A 13 -8.17 -9.64 15.34
C ASP A 13 -8.88 -8.38 14.85
N LEU A 14 -9.88 -7.93 15.57
CA LEU A 14 -10.57 -6.69 15.26
C LEU A 14 -9.65 -5.49 15.40
N TRP A 15 -8.76 -5.50 16.41
CA TRP A 15 -7.79 -4.43 16.62
C TRP A 15 -6.82 -4.31 15.45
N VAL A 16 -6.33 -5.41 14.91
CA VAL A 16 -5.43 -5.38 13.74
C VAL A 16 -6.12 -4.73 12.55
N GLN A 17 -7.35 -5.11 12.26
CA GLN A 17 -8.13 -4.52 11.17
C GLN A 17 -8.38 -3.03 11.40
N GLN A 18 -8.76 -2.64 12.61
CA GLN A 18 -9.01 -1.25 12.95
C GLN A 18 -7.75 -0.41 12.87
N ASN A 19 -6.61 -0.95 13.28
CA ASN A 19 -5.35 -0.22 13.20
C ASN A 19 -4.90 -0.02 11.76
N PHE A 20 -5.12 -0.98 10.89
CA PHE A 20 -4.82 -0.79 9.48
C PHE A 20 -5.67 0.35 8.90
N THR A 21 -6.96 0.39 9.21
CA THR A 21 -7.85 1.47 8.80
C THR A 21 -7.44 2.81 9.39
N ARG A 22 -7.05 2.84 10.65
CA ARG A 22 -6.58 4.06 11.30
C ARG A 22 -5.28 4.57 10.69
N LEU A 23 -4.36 3.67 10.40
CA LEU A 23 -3.11 4.04 9.74
C LEU A 23 -3.37 4.65 8.37
N LYS A 24 -4.27 4.06 7.61
CA LYS A 24 -4.72 4.59 6.34
C LYS A 24 -5.27 6.01 6.49
N ASN A 25 -6.15 6.22 7.45
CA ASN A 25 -6.75 7.53 7.70
C ASN A 25 -5.73 8.53 8.22
N TYR A 26 -4.79 8.07 9.04
CA TYR A 26 -3.73 8.90 9.57
C TYR A 26 -2.85 9.44 8.45
N PHE A 27 -2.40 8.61 7.54
CA PHE A 27 -1.59 9.03 6.41
C PHE A 27 -2.35 9.97 5.49
N ALA A 28 -3.66 9.84 5.40
CA ALA A 28 -4.48 10.74 4.59
C ALA A 28 -4.66 12.12 5.26
N ALA A 29 -4.61 12.18 6.58
CA ALA A 29 -4.97 13.38 7.34
C ALA A 29 -3.76 14.21 7.81
N TYR A 30 -2.57 13.62 7.95
CA TYR A 30 -1.46 14.27 8.64
C TYR A 30 -0.33 14.64 7.69
N PRO A 31 0.38 15.76 7.99
CA PRO A 31 1.26 16.41 7.01
C PRO A 31 2.61 15.73 6.76
N PHE A 32 2.99 14.72 7.52
CA PHE A 32 4.24 14.03 7.20
C PHE A 32 4.10 13.16 5.93
N VAL A 33 2.87 12.91 5.50
CA VAL A 33 2.57 12.35 4.18
C VAL A 33 1.60 13.30 3.52
N LYS A 34 2.13 14.38 2.97
CA LYS A 34 1.31 15.36 2.25
C LYS A 34 1.03 14.88 0.85
N GLY A 35 -0.22 15.06 0.43
CA GLY A 35 -0.61 14.76 -0.93
C GLY A 35 -1.79 13.82 -1.00
N GLU A 36 -1.98 13.24 -2.17
CA GLU A 36 -3.06 12.33 -2.45
C GLU A 36 -2.52 10.91 -2.56
N PHE A 37 -2.89 10.05 -1.61
CA PHE A 37 -2.41 8.67 -1.57
C PHE A 37 -3.56 7.71 -1.38
N GLY A 38 -3.47 6.57 -2.05
CA GLY A 38 -4.34 5.42 -1.82
C GLY A 38 -3.57 4.27 -1.21
N PHE A 39 -4.27 3.46 -0.43
CA PHE A 39 -3.74 2.20 0.11
C PHE A 39 -4.07 1.07 -0.85
N TYR A 40 -3.08 0.23 -1.11
CA TYR A 40 -3.24 -0.89 -2.03
C TYR A 40 -2.57 -2.14 -1.50
N GLU A 41 -3.12 -3.28 -1.91
CA GLU A 41 -2.55 -4.58 -1.63
C GLU A 41 -2.53 -5.39 -2.91
N ILE A 42 -1.40 -6.03 -3.18
CA ILE A 42 -1.25 -6.94 -4.32
C ILE A 42 -0.76 -8.28 -3.78
N THR A 43 -1.46 -9.35 -4.14
CA THR A 43 -1.05 -10.71 -3.83
C THR A 43 -0.77 -11.45 -5.12
N GLU A 44 0.45 -11.99 -5.25
CA GLU A 44 0.84 -12.80 -6.40
C GLU A 44 1.26 -14.19 -5.93
N PRO A 45 0.78 -15.24 -6.59
CA PRO A 45 1.13 -16.61 -6.22
C PRO A 45 2.51 -17.05 -6.73
N GLY A 46 3.18 -16.22 -7.53
CA GLY A 46 4.49 -16.50 -8.07
C GLY A 46 5.10 -15.27 -8.71
N ALA A 47 6.27 -15.44 -9.30
CA ALA A 47 6.94 -14.34 -9.99
C ALA A 47 6.11 -13.81 -11.15
N VAL A 48 6.09 -12.49 -11.30
CA VAL A 48 5.45 -11.80 -12.43
C VAL A 48 6.41 -10.76 -12.99
N ALA A 49 6.35 -10.55 -14.29
CA ALA A 49 7.19 -9.57 -14.96
C ALA A 49 6.32 -8.52 -15.63
N ALA A 50 6.58 -7.23 -15.32
CA ALA A 50 5.93 -6.08 -15.94
C ALA A 50 4.40 -6.21 -15.99
N LYS A 51 3.79 -6.52 -14.85
CA LYS A 51 2.35 -6.70 -14.74
C LYS A 51 1.69 -5.36 -14.39
N ASP A 52 0.55 -5.08 -15.02
CA ASP A 52 -0.23 -3.89 -14.75
C ASP A 52 -1.17 -4.10 -13.57
N PHE A 53 -1.33 -3.05 -12.76
CA PHE A 53 -2.28 -3.02 -11.67
C PHE A 53 -3.11 -1.74 -11.75
N PRO A 54 -4.44 -1.83 -11.81
CA PRO A 54 -5.29 -0.66 -11.87
C PRO A 54 -5.38 0.01 -10.50
N HIS A 55 -5.14 1.31 -10.43
CA HIS A 55 -5.14 2.03 -9.16
C HIS A 55 -6.36 2.94 -8.95
N ASN A 56 -7.04 3.34 -10.02
CA ASN A 56 -8.24 4.15 -9.95
C ASN A 56 -8.09 5.48 -9.20
N LEU A 57 -6.89 6.05 -9.19
CA LEU A 57 -6.64 7.33 -8.51
C LEU A 57 -7.18 8.52 -9.29
N GLY A 58 -7.31 8.39 -10.61
CA GLY A 58 -7.74 9.49 -11.46
C GLY A 58 -6.63 10.44 -11.87
N PHE A 59 -5.40 10.18 -11.46
CA PHE A 59 -4.21 10.94 -11.86
C PHE A 59 -3.02 9.99 -11.96
N GLN A 60 -1.96 10.43 -12.60
CA GLN A 60 -0.74 9.64 -12.71
C GLN A 60 0.03 9.72 -11.38
N PRO A 61 0.19 8.61 -10.67
CA PRO A 61 0.97 8.62 -9.43
C PRO A 61 2.46 8.74 -9.72
N ALA A 62 3.16 9.40 -8.80
CA ALA A 62 4.60 9.62 -8.89
C ALA A 62 5.37 9.00 -7.72
N ASP A 63 4.69 8.69 -6.64
CA ASP A 63 5.33 8.27 -5.40
C ASP A 63 4.72 6.99 -4.86
N ILE A 64 5.59 6.11 -4.38
CA ILE A 64 5.19 4.85 -3.74
C ILE A 64 5.91 4.74 -2.41
N ILE A 65 5.15 4.38 -1.38
CA ILE A 65 5.71 4.03 -0.08
C ILE A 65 5.36 2.57 0.19
N LEU A 66 6.36 1.70 0.11
CA LEU A 66 6.17 0.28 0.40
C LEU A 66 6.08 0.10 1.90
N MET A 67 4.99 -0.50 2.36
CA MET A 67 4.75 -0.73 3.78
C MET A 67 5.07 -2.15 4.18
N HIS A 68 4.90 -3.11 3.29
CA HIS A 68 5.06 -4.51 3.61
C HIS A 68 5.30 -5.34 2.36
N ASN A 69 6.23 -6.28 2.46
CA ASN A 69 6.50 -7.29 1.45
C ASN A 69 6.64 -8.62 2.19
N LEU A 70 5.57 -9.38 2.24
CA LEU A 70 5.41 -10.52 3.15
C LEU A 70 6.56 -11.53 3.07
N ASN A 71 6.96 -11.88 1.85
CA ASN A 71 8.00 -12.89 1.64
C ASN A 71 9.35 -12.26 1.24
N ASN A 72 9.45 -10.94 1.34
CA ASN A 72 10.67 -10.20 1.05
C ASN A 72 11.29 -10.54 -0.30
N VAL A 73 10.44 -10.68 -1.32
CA VAL A 73 10.91 -10.96 -2.68
C VAL A 73 11.37 -9.68 -3.36
N THR A 74 12.16 -9.82 -4.43
CA THR A 74 12.58 -8.67 -5.22
C THR A 74 11.37 -8.00 -5.86
N LEU A 75 11.28 -6.68 -5.70
CA LEU A 75 10.19 -5.87 -6.25
C LEU A 75 10.79 -4.73 -7.05
N THR A 76 10.33 -4.56 -8.27
CA THR A 76 10.70 -3.44 -9.13
C THR A 76 9.45 -2.71 -9.57
N TRP A 77 9.43 -1.39 -9.35
CA TRP A 77 8.38 -0.52 -9.86
C TRP A 77 8.83 0.06 -11.20
N HIS A 78 8.00 -0.08 -12.21
CA HIS A 78 8.28 0.48 -13.55
C HIS A 78 7.70 1.88 -13.64
N TYR A 79 8.33 2.86 -13.01
CA TYR A 79 7.80 4.22 -12.87
C TYR A 79 7.48 4.89 -14.19
N THR A 80 8.28 4.65 -15.22
CA THR A 80 8.06 5.25 -16.54
C THR A 80 6.80 4.74 -17.23
N ASP A 81 6.28 3.61 -16.78
CA ASP A 81 5.08 3.00 -17.34
C ASP A 81 3.82 3.30 -16.51
N PHE A 82 3.93 4.14 -15.49
CA PHE A 82 2.79 4.54 -14.70
C PHE A 82 1.89 5.49 -15.51
N THR A 83 0.59 5.23 -15.45
CA THR A 83 -0.41 6.02 -16.15
C THR A 83 -1.47 6.52 -15.18
N THR A 84 -2.47 7.23 -15.71
CA THR A 84 -3.60 7.69 -14.90
C THR A 84 -4.51 6.54 -14.42
N THR A 85 -4.35 5.35 -14.97
CA THR A 85 -5.19 4.18 -14.65
C THR A 85 -4.42 3.03 -14.04
N ASN A 86 -3.15 2.84 -14.40
CA ASN A 86 -2.37 1.66 -14.01
C ASN A 86 -0.98 2.02 -13.54
N ILE A 87 -0.46 1.17 -12.68
CA ILE A 87 0.98 1.08 -12.41
C ILE A 87 1.49 -0.26 -12.95
N ARG A 88 2.81 -0.38 -13.06
CA ARG A 88 3.44 -1.61 -13.55
C ARG A 88 4.53 -2.04 -12.59
N TYR A 89 4.62 -3.33 -12.34
CA TYR A 89 5.57 -3.88 -11.39
C TYR A 89 6.07 -5.25 -11.81
N THR A 90 7.22 -5.63 -11.24
CA THR A 90 7.82 -6.96 -11.37
C THR A 90 8.09 -7.51 -9.99
N LEU A 91 7.70 -8.75 -9.75
CA LEU A 91 7.97 -9.46 -8.51
C LEU A 91 8.77 -10.71 -8.80
N GLY A 92 9.80 -10.97 -7.98
CA GLY A 92 10.67 -12.11 -8.14
C GLY A 92 10.14 -13.42 -7.56
N GLY A 93 8.98 -13.41 -6.93
CA GLY A 93 8.39 -14.61 -6.35
C GLY A 93 7.03 -14.34 -5.75
N ALA A 94 6.45 -15.37 -5.13
CA ALA A 94 5.16 -15.26 -4.46
C ALA A 94 5.25 -14.35 -3.25
N THR A 95 4.36 -13.39 -3.14
CA THR A 95 4.29 -12.49 -1.98
C THR A 95 2.98 -11.70 -1.97
N THR A 96 2.73 -11.06 -0.82
CA THR A 96 1.72 -10.01 -0.70
C THR A 96 2.45 -8.72 -0.37
N ILE A 97 2.19 -7.68 -1.14
CA ILE A 97 2.74 -6.35 -0.88
C ILE A 97 1.62 -5.38 -0.52
N ARG A 98 1.92 -4.48 0.40
CA ARG A 98 1.03 -3.39 0.79
C ARG A 98 1.79 -2.08 0.65
N PHE A 99 1.14 -1.11 0.04
CA PHE A 99 1.82 0.14 -0.27
C PHE A 99 0.86 1.31 -0.34
N LEU A 100 1.43 2.50 -0.16
CA LEU A 100 0.77 3.76 -0.48
C LEU A 100 1.21 4.17 -1.87
N LEU A 101 0.26 4.54 -2.69
CA LEU A 101 0.52 5.02 -4.05
C LEU A 101 -0.18 6.35 -4.25
N GLY A 102 0.53 7.31 -4.79
CA GLY A 102 -0.06 8.62 -5.03
C GLY A 102 0.96 9.65 -5.45
N ARG A 103 0.79 10.85 -4.95
CA ARG A 103 1.72 11.96 -5.20
C ARG A 103 1.75 12.88 -3.99
N TYR A 104 2.91 13.44 -3.72
CA TYR A 104 3.03 14.44 -2.68
C TYR A 104 2.43 15.76 -3.14
N ALA A 105 1.84 16.49 -2.20
CA ALA A 105 1.43 17.86 -2.45
C ALA A 105 2.67 18.75 -2.55
N GLU A 106 2.63 19.66 -3.47
CA GLU A 106 3.69 20.67 -3.61
C GLU A 106 3.44 21.88 -2.70
#